data_1c6144a42d60a804e6183c34b8bb3069
#
_entry.id   1c6144a42d60a804e6183c34b8bb3069
#
_cell.length_a   1.000
_cell.length_b   1.000
_cell.length_c   1.000
_cell.angle_alpha   90.00
_cell.angle_beta   90.00
_cell.angle_gamma   90.00
#
_symmetry.space_group_name_H-M   'P 1'
#
loop_
_entity.id
_entity.type
_entity.pdbx_description
1 polymer ?
#
loop_
_entity_poly.entity_id
_entity_poly.type
_entity_poly.pdbx_seq_one_letter_code
_entity_poly.pdbx_strand_id
1 'polypeptide(L)'
;MKSVLQENKPSFVYVTYIRTSPEKLWEALTTGEFSEKYWFGYRMETEWKVGADFRLRAPDGNIDKNWVGKVLEYNPFQRLSYSTFLCTDKTVTANKRNGPTTVTYELEAMGPMVKLRLIHENLISEDFESDPNTWKGINNGWPAVMSGLKSLLETGQAIVFQK
;
A
#
# COMPACT_ATOMS: atom_id res chain seq x y z
N MET A 1 -6.88 9.21 33.01
CA MET A 1 -6.17 8.76 32.20
C MET A 1 -6.59 8.71 30.83
N LYS A 2 -5.90 9.39 30.15
CA LYS A 2 -6.20 9.60 28.88
C LYS A 2 -6.02 8.46 28.00
N SER A 3 -5.04 7.73 28.24
CA SER A 3 -4.70 6.65 27.37
C SER A 3 -5.82 5.63 27.26
N VAL A 4 -6.59 5.51 28.31
CA VAL A 4 -7.68 4.56 28.29
C VAL A 4 -8.73 4.94 27.29
N LEU A 5 -8.85 6.23 27.06
CA LEU A 5 -9.85 6.73 26.15
C LEU A 5 -9.34 6.86 24.74
N GLN A 6 -8.05 6.56 24.54
CA GLN A 6 -7.48 6.68 23.25
C GLN A 6 -8.08 5.61 22.39
N GLU A 7 -8.70 6.01 21.31
CA GLU A 7 -9.31 5.05 20.41
C GLU A 7 -8.28 4.21 19.72
N ASN A 8 -8.51 2.91 19.73
CA ASN A 8 -7.69 2.02 18.94
C ASN A 8 -8.23 2.05 17.53
N LYS A 9 -7.62 2.88 16.71
CA LYS A 9 -8.04 2.95 15.31
C LYS A 9 -7.68 1.64 14.62
N PRO A 10 -8.55 1.16 13.73
CA PRO A 10 -8.28 -0.08 13.02
C PRO A 10 -6.99 0.03 12.22
N SER A 11 -6.30 -1.07 12.11
CA SER A 11 -5.16 -1.19 11.21
C SER A 11 -5.31 -2.49 10.45
N PHE A 12 -4.58 -2.60 9.35
CA PHE A 12 -4.58 -3.80 8.51
C PHE A 12 -3.14 -4.27 8.41
N VAL A 13 -2.93 -5.56 8.67
CA VAL A 13 -1.60 -6.16 8.57
C VAL A 13 -1.71 -7.36 7.63
N TYR A 14 -0.82 -7.42 6.65
CA TYR A 14 -0.78 -8.52 5.71
C TYR A 14 0.66 -9.01 5.63
N VAL A 15 0.85 -10.31 5.83
CA VAL A 15 2.17 -10.91 5.79
C VAL A 15 2.20 -11.94 4.69
N THR A 16 3.24 -11.91 3.87
CA THR A 16 3.43 -12.91 2.83
C THR A 16 4.91 -13.20 2.66
N TYR A 17 5.22 -14.38 2.14
CA TYR A 17 6.59 -14.79 1.88
C TYR A 17 6.75 -14.91 0.37
N ILE A 18 7.76 -14.24 -0.17
CA ILE A 18 7.97 -14.16 -1.62
C ILE A 18 9.34 -14.73 -1.94
N ARG A 19 9.38 -15.65 -2.89
CA ARG A 19 10.65 -16.22 -3.35
C ARG A 19 11.32 -15.20 -4.26
N THR A 20 12.16 -14.37 -3.64
CA THR A 20 12.86 -13.28 -4.33
C THR A 20 13.99 -12.79 -3.42
N SER A 21 14.77 -11.82 -3.89
CA SER A 21 15.79 -11.18 -3.07
C SER A 21 15.24 -9.87 -2.50
N PRO A 22 15.81 -9.37 -1.40
CA PRO A 22 15.43 -8.06 -0.88
C PRO A 22 15.58 -6.95 -1.92
N GLU A 23 16.61 -7.03 -2.75
CA GLU A 23 16.86 -6.02 -3.79
C GLU A 23 15.75 -5.99 -4.83
N LYS A 24 15.32 -7.17 -5.29
CA LYS A 24 14.26 -7.23 -6.29
C LYS A 24 12.92 -6.81 -5.72
N LEU A 25 12.63 -7.22 -4.50
CA LEU A 25 11.38 -6.81 -3.85
C LEU A 25 11.39 -5.30 -3.64
N TRP A 26 12.52 -4.74 -3.21
CA TRP A 26 12.63 -3.30 -3.01
C TRP A 26 12.37 -2.53 -4.29
N GLU A 27 12.96 -3.00 -5.39
CA GLU A 27 12.74 -2.39 -6.69
C GLU A 27 11.26 -2.42 -7.06
N ALA A 28 10.60 -3.54 -6.85
CA ALA A 28 9.18 -3.68 -7.16
C ALA A 28 8.31 -2.77 -6.29
N LEU A 29 8.73 -2.51 -5.05
CA LEU A 29 7.97 -1.67 -4.13
C LEU A 29 8.23 -0.18 -4.35
N THR A 30 9.28 0.19 -5.07
CA THR A 30 9.72 1.59 -5.15
C THR A 30 9.73 2.17 -6.56
N THR A 31 9.36 1.41 -7.58
CA THR A 31 9.35 1.95 -8.95
C THR A 31 7.97 1.88 -9.57
N GLY A 32 7.62 2.92 -10.32
CA GLY A 32 6.35 2.98 -11.02
C GLY A 32 6.24 1.97 -12.12
N GLU A 33 7.37 1.65 -12.77
CA GLU A 33 7.41 0.66 -13.81
C GLU A 33 6.94 -0.70 -13.31
N PHE A 34 7.33 -1.07 -12.10
CA PHE A 34 6.86 -2.31 -11.49
C PHE A 34 5.43 -2.17 -10.96
N SER A 35 5.09 -1.06 -10.30
CA SER A 35 3.76 -0.93 -9.72
C SER A 35 2.66 -1.01 -10.77
N GLU A 36 2.90 -0.52 -11.98
CA GLU A 36 1.93 -0.65 -13.07
C GLU A 36 1.55 -2.09 -13.33
N LYS A 37 2.46 -3.00 -13.11
CA LYS A 37 2.25 -4.41 -13.44
C LYS A 37 1.42 -5.15 -12.41
N TYR A 38 1.52 -4.77 -11.14
CA TYR A 38 0.82 -5.52 -10.09
C TYR A 38 -0.21 -4.71 -9.32
N TRP A 39 -0.31 -3.42 -9.52
CA TRP A 39 -1.22 -2.55 -8.77
C TRP A 39 -2.29 -1.97 -9.68
N PHE A 40 -3.08 -2.84 -10.31
CA PHE A 40 -4.20 -2.45 -11.18
C PHE A 40 -3.83 -1.40 -12.24
N GLY A 41 -2.59 -1.41 -12.72
CA GLY A 41 -2.14 -0.43 -13.71
C GLY A 41 -1.75 0.92 -13.13
N TYR A 42 -1.76 1.07 -11.82
CA TYR A 42 -1.38 2.33 -11.18
C TYR A 42 0.14 2.49 -11.12
N ARG A 43 0.59 3.69 -11.44
CA ARG A 43 2.01 3.99 -11.46
C ARG A 43 2.38 4.86 -10.27
N MET A 44 3.31 4.36 -9.45
CA MET A 44 3.83 5.06 -8.30
C MET A 44 4.80 6.16 -8.75
N GLU A 45 4.67 7.36 -8.18
CA GLU A 45 5.53 8.50 -8.50
C GLU A 45 6.01 9.16 -7.21
N THR A 46 7.32 9.13 -6.98
CA THR A 46 7.92 9.81 -5.84
C THR A 46 9.45 9.83 -6.02
N GLU A 47 10.11 10.71 -5.29
CA GLU A 47 11.56 10.77 -5.28
C GLU A 47 12.19 9.95 -4.17
N TRP A 48 11.43 9.25 -3.39
CA TRP A 48 11.91 8.43 -2.28
C TRP A 48 12.91 9.11 -1.35
N LYS A 49 12.55 10.33 -0.94
CA LYS A 49 13.25 11.04 0.13
C LYS A 49 12.21 11.36 1.18
N VAL A 50 12.59 11.29 2.46
CA VAL A 50 11.67 11.66 3.53
C VAL A 50 11.17 13.09 3.28
N GLY A 51 9.86 13.28 3.31
CA GLY A 51 9.22 14.55 3.03
C GLY A 51 8.84 14.78 1.58
N ALA A 52 9.32 13.93 0.65
CA ALA A 52 8.94 14.06 -0.76
C ALA A 52 7.48 13.66 -0.97
N ASP A 53 6.87 14.20 -1.99
CA ASP A 53 5.50 13.82 -2.34
C ASP A 53 5.45 12.37 -2.81
N PHE A 54 4.39 11.67 -2.43
CA PHE A 54 4.08 10.34 -2.92
C PHE A 54 2.71 10.39 -3.57
N ARG A 55 2.58 9.77 -4.75
CA ARG A 55 1.27 9.70 -5.41
C ARG A 55 1.20 8.52 -6.35
N LEU A 56 -0.01 8.07 -6.64
CA LEU A 56 -0.27 7.05 -7.63
C LEU A 56 -1.01 7.67 -8.81
N ARG A 57 -0.53 7.38 -10.00
CA ARG A 57 -1.19 7.79 -11.23
C ARG A 57 -1.98 6.62 -11.77
N ALA A 58 -3.27 6.86 -12.01
CA ALA A 58 -4.17 5.84 -12.51
C ALA A 58 -3.89 5.55 -13.99
N PRO A 59 -4.41 4.41 -14.50
CA PRO A 59 -4.21 4.06 -15.91
C PRO A 59 -4.73 5.11 -16.89
N ASP A 60 -5.72 5.92 -16.48
CA ASP A 60 -6.26 6.98 -17.33
C ASP A 60 -5.35 8.22 -17.37
N GLY A 61 -4.23 8.20 -16.64
CA GLY A 61 -3.28 9.30 -16.62
C GLY A 61 -3.51 10.32 -15.51
N ASN A 62 -4.58 10.19 -14.75
CA ASN A 62 -4.88 11.13 -13.67
C ASN A 62 -4.29 10.65 -12.34
N ILE A 63 -3.95 11.60 -11.47
CA ILE A 63 -3.50 11.26 -10.12
C ILE A 63 -4.73 10.83 -9.32
N ASP A 64 -4.60 9.73 -8.61
CA ASP A 64 -5.67 9.24 -7.74
C ASP A 64 -5.61 10.03 -6.43
N LYS A 65 -6.65 10.79 -6.17
CA LYS A 65 -6.69 11.67 -4.99
C LYS A 65 -6.65 10.91 -3.68
N ASN A 66 -6.98 9.63 -3.69
CA ASN A 66 -6.92 8.80 -2.48
C ASN A 66 -5.49 8.34 -2.17
N TRP A 67 -4.60 8.47 -3.13
CA TRP A 67 -3.24 7.97 -2.99
C TRP A 67 -2.22 9.07 -3.19
N VAL A 68 -2.38 10.16 -2.44
CA VAL A 68 -1.41 11.24 -2.39
C VAL A 68 -0.99 11.44 -0.95
N GLY A 69 0.28 11.69 -0.74
CA GLY A 69 0.82 11.90 0.60
C GLY A 69 2.29 12.22 0.56
N LYS A 70 3.01 11.77 1.57
CA LYS A 70 4.43 12.06 1.72
C LYS A 70 5.19 10.79 2.08
N VAL A 71 6.45 10.74 1.68
CA VAL A 71 7.36 9.69 2.12
C VAL A 71 7.73 9.99 3.57
N LEU A 72 7.54 9.02 4.45
CA LEU A 72 7.78 9.17 5.87
C LEU A 72 9.07 8.49 6.31
N GLU A 73 9.41 7.37 5.69
CA GLU A 73 10.61 6.62 6.05
C GLU A 73 11.13 5.90 4.82
N TYR A 74 12.43 5.88 4.65
CA TYR A 74 13.05 5.20 3.51
C TYR A 74 14.37 4.60 3.97
N ASN A 75 14.35 3.31 4.27
CA ASN A 75 15.54 2.57 4.72
C ASN A 75 15.70 1.39 3.76
N PRO A 76 16.56 1.53 2.74
CA PRO A 76 16.65 0.56 1.65
C PRO A 76 16.76 -0.88 2.09
N PHE A 77 15.96 -1.72 1.45
CA PHE A 77 15.91 -3.16 1.64
C PHE A 77 15.34 -3.61 2.98
N GLN A 78 14.94 -2.69 3.84
CA GLN A 78 14.44 -3.02 5.17
C GLN A 78 13.06 -2.47 5.46
N ARG A 79 12.84 -1.18 5.23
CA ARG A 79 11.59 -0.57 5.64
C ARG A 79 11.32 0.71 4.86
N LEU A 80 10.10 0.89 4.42
CA LEU A 80 9.67 2.16 3.85
C LEU A 80 8.25 2.47 4.30
N SER A 81 7.93 3.76 4.37
CA SER A 81 6.62 4.17 4.82
C SER A 81 6.22 5.45 4.10
N TYR A 82 4.95 5.58 3.79
CA TYR A 82 4.40 6.79 3.21
C TYR A 82 2.98 7.01 3.71
N SER A 83 2.53 8.26 3.65
CA SER A 83 1.16 8.59 4.03
C SER A 83 0.28 8.66 2.79
N THR A 84 -1.01 8.47 2.98
CA THR A 84 -1.98 8.63 1.91
C THR A 84 -3.28 9.19 2.48
N PHE A 85 -4.06 9.84 1.63
CA PHE A 85 -5.40 10.25 1.99
C PHE A 85 -6.38 9.27 1.35
N LEU A 86 -6.86 8.31 2.11
CA LEU A 86 -7.91 7.43 1.62
C LEU A 86 -9.24 8.12 1.89
N CYS A 87 -9.87 8.61 0.85
CA CYS A 87 -11.05 9.41 1.02
C CYS A 87 -12.08 9.00 -0.02
N THR A 88 -12.93 8.05 0.33
CA THR A 88 -14.00 7.63 -0.57
C THR A 88 -15.13 8.67 -0.61
N ASP A 89 -15.33 9.36 0.51
CA ASP A 89 -16.29 10.46 0.60
C ASP A 89 -15.63 11.54 1.44
N LYS A 90 -15.27 12.63 0.80
CA LYS A 90 -14.52 13.69 1.46
C LYS A 90 -15.20 14.28 2.67
N THR A 91 -16.49 14.36 2.67
CA THR A 91 -17.21 14.97 3.79
C THR A 91 -17.29 14.02 4.97
N VAL A 92 -17.48 12.75 4.70
CA VAL A 92 -17.65 11.75 5.75
C VAL A 92 -16.31 11.31 6.33
N THR A 93 -15.40 10.87 5.45
CA THR A 93 -14.14 10.29 5.92
C THR A 93 -13.18 11.34 6.50
N ALA A 94 -13.20 12.56 5.96
CA ALA A 94 -12.33 13.62 6.46
C ALA A 94 -12.70 14.00 7.90
N ASN A 95 -13.98 13.90 8.26
CA ASN A 95 -14.40 14.23 9.62
C ASN A 95 -14.10 13.10 10.61
N LYS A 96 -14.06 11.87 10.14
CA LYS A 96 -13.84 10.72 11.01
C LYS A 96 -12.35 10.38 11.16
N ARG A 97 -11.59 10.68 10.15
CA ARG A 97 -10.17 10.35 10.16
C ARG A 97 -9.35 11.56 10.59
N ASN A 98 -8.52 11.36 11.58
CA ASN A 98 -7.65 12.42 12.05
C ASN A 98 -6.31 12.32 11.32
N GLY A 99 -6.21 13.00 10.19
CA GLY A 99 -4.99 13.00 9.39
C GLY A 99 -4.99 11.90 8.34
N PRO A 100 -3.88 11.74 7.62
CA PRO A 100 -3.76 10.73 6.57
C PRO A 100 -3.57 9.34 7.15
N THR A 101 -3.73 8.32 6.31
CA THR A 101 -3.35 6.97 6.68
C THR A 101 -1.86 6.80 6.44
N THR A 102 -1.28 5.74 7.00
CA THR A 102 0.12 5.42 6.83
C THR A 102 0.26 3.99 6.35
N VAL A 103 1.04 3.80 5.29
CA VAL A 103 1.37 2.48 4.77
C VAL A 103 2.85 2.23 5.05
N THR A 104 3.15 1.06 5.62
CA THR A 104 4.52 0.67 5.92
C THR A 104 4.79 -0.71 5.34
N TYR A 105 5.96 -0.88 4.73
CA TYR A 105 6.44 -2.18 4.28
C TYR A 105 7.70 -2.51 5.06
N GLU A 106 7.74 -3.72 5.61
CA GLU A 106 8.92 -4.23 6.30
C GLU A 106 9.39 -5.49 5.60
N LEU A 107 10.67 -5.57 5.30
CA LEU A 107 11.27 -6.70 4.60
C LEU A 107 12.25 -7.40 5.53
N GLU A 108 12.14 -8.72 5.57
CA GLU A 108 13.07 -9.54 6.35
C GLU A 108 13.61 -10.66 5.45
N ALA A 109 14.91 -10.65 5.21
CA ALA A 109 15.54 -11.67 4.38
C ALA A 109 15.49 -13.02 5.10
N MET A 110 15.04 -14.05 4.39
CA MET A 110 14.91 -15.39 4.94
C MET A 110 15.41 -16.42 3.93
N GLY A 111 16.72 -16.48 3.73
CA GLY A 111 17.30 -17.40 2.76
C GLY A 111 16.86 -17.11 1.34
N PRO A 112 16.20 -18.06 0.66
CA PRO A 112 15.77 -17.86 -0.73
C PRO A 112 14.51 -17.03 -0.85
N MET A 113 13.95 -16.54 0.26
CA MET A 113 12.75 -15.72 0.23
C MET A 113 12.88 -14.50 1.11
N VAL A 114 11.93 -13.60 0.97
CA VAL A 114 11.80 -12.42 1.82
C VAL A 114 10.42 -12.47 2.45
N LYS A 115 10.36 -12.22 3.75
CA LYS A 115 9.09 -12.01 4.43
C LYS A 115 8.73 -10.54 4.27
N LEU A 116 7.57 -10.28 3.68
CA LEU A 116 7.06 -8.94 3.51
C LEU A 116 5.89 -8.73 4.45
N ARG A 117 5.98 -7.69 5.25
CA ARG A 117 4.89 -7.31 6.14
C ARG A 117 4.40 -5.93 5.72
N LEU A 118 3.12 -5.85 5.39
CA LEU A 118 2.44 -4.60 5.04
C LEU A 118 1.59 -4.18 6.20
N ILE A 119 1.72 -2.92 6.62
CA ILE A 119 0.93 -2.37 7.71
C ILE A 119 0.27 -1.09 7.21
N HIS A 120 -1.07 -1.03 7.31
CA HIS A 120 -1.81 0.17 6.93
C HIS A 120 -2.54 0.67 8.15
N GLU A 121 -2.25 1.87 8.60
CA GLU A 121 -2.70 2.41 9.88
C GLU A 121 -3.53 3.67 9.72
N ASN A 122 -4.20 4.04 10.81
CA ASN A 122 -5.10 5.19 10.89
C ASN A 122 -6.30 5.01 9.98
N LEU A 123 -6.83 3.78 9.97
CA LEU A 123 -7.99 3.44 9.17
C LEU A 123 -9.27 3.69 9.96
N ILE A 124 -10.38 3.76 9.26
CA ILE A 124 -11.71 3.85 9.86
C ILE A 124 -12.54 2.70 9.30
N SER A 125 -13.68 2.42 9.93
CA SER A 125 -14.50 1.27 9.53
C SER A 125 -14.93 1.36 8.07
N GLU A 126 -15.16 2.54 7.56
CA GLU A 126 -15.56 2.73 6.16
C GLU A 126 -14.51 2.25 5.17
N ASP A 127 -13.24 2.25 5.56
CA ASP A 127 -12.17 1.78 4.68
C ASP A 127 -12.28 0.28 4.40
N PHE A 128 -12.98 -0.45 5.27
CA PHE A 128 -13.12 -1.90 5.12
C PHE A 128 -14.40 -2.29 4.37
N GLU A 129 -15.24 -1.33 4.02
CA GLU A 129 -16.46 -1.63 3.26
C GLU A 129 -16.09 -2.10 1.87
N SER A 130 -16.65 -3.20 1.46
CA SER A 130 -16.33 -3.80 0.18
C SER A 130 -17.52 -3.71 -0.77
N ASP A 131 -17.21 -3.85 -2.06
CA ASP A 131 -18.20 -3.87 -3.12
C ASP A 131 -17.90 -5.11 -3.96
N PRO A 132 -18.88 -6.01 -4.14
CA PRO A 132 -18.63 -7.25 -4.88
C PRO A 132 -18.29 -7.03 -6.35
N ASN A 133 -18.56 -5.84 -6.87
CA ASN A 133 -18.30 -5.52 -8.27
C ASN A 133 -16.99 -4.76 -8.50
N THR A 134 -16.26 -4.44 -7.44
CA THR A 134 -15.00 -3.69 -7.55
C THR A 134 -13.98 -4.25 -6.57
N TRP A 135 -12.81 -3.63 -6.54
CA TRP A 135 -11.76 -3.99 -5.57
C TRP A 135 -11.78 -3.06 -4.37
N LYS A 136 -12.90 -2.38 -4.15
CA LYS A 136 -13.03 -1.46 -3.03
C LYS A 136 -12.92 -2.21 -1.70
N GLY A 137 -12.28 -1.57 -0.76
CA GLY A 137 -12.13 -2.10 0.61
C GLY A 137 -10.73 -2.64 0.85
N ILE A 138 -10.22 -2.36 2.04
CA ILE A 138 -8.88 -2.74 2.45
C ILE A 138 -8.67 -4.26 2.32
N ASN A 139 -9.66 -5.05 2.71
CA ASN A 139 -9.56 -6.50 2.68
C ASN A 139 -9.69 -7.09 1.26
N ASN A 140 -10.04 -6.28 0.28
CA ASN A 140 -10.11 -6.71 -1.12
C ASN A 140 -8.87 -6.24 -1.88
N GLY A 141 -8.57 -4.96 -1.78
CA GLY A 141 -7.51 -4.35 -2.57
C GLY A 141 -6.13 -4.84 -2.22
N TRP A 142 -5.75 -4.79 -0.95
CA TRP A 142 -4.42 -5.18 -0.56
C TRP A 142 -4.10 -6.64 -0.87
N PRO A 143 -4.98 -7.62 -0.57
CA PRO A 143 -4.67 -9.00 -0.95
C PRO A 143 -4.47 -9.18 -2.45
N ALA A 144 -5.24 -8.47 -3.27
CA ALA A 144 -5.08 -8.53 -4.73
C ALA A 144 -3.73 -7.95 -5.16
N VAL A 145 -3.38 -6.77 -4.63
CA VAL A 145 -2.12 -6.11 -4.96
C VAL A 145 -0.94 -6.99 -4.53
N MET A 146 -0.98 -7.51 -3.32
CA MET A 146 0.11 -8.33 -2.79
C MET A 146 0.23 -9.66 -3.52
N SER A 147 -0.90 -10.25 -3.94
CA SER A 147 -0.87 -11.49 -4.74
C SER A 147 -0.27 -11.24 -6.11
N GLY A 148 -0.60 -10.10 -6.72
CA GLY A 148 -0.02 -9.72 -8.00
C GLY A 148 1.48 -9.49 -7.89
N LEU A 149 1.91 -8.81 -6.83
CA LEU A 149 3.33 -8.57 -6.57
C LEU A 149 4.09 -9.89 -6.41
N LYS A 150 3.55 -10.79 -5.60
CA LYS A 150 4.18 -12.08 -5.35
C LYS A 150 4.30 -12.88 -6.66
N SER A 151 3.23 -12.93 -7.44
CA SER A 151 3.23 -13.64 -8.71
C SER A 151 4.27 -13.05 -9.66
N LEU A 152 4.32 -11.73 -9.77
CA LEU A 152 5.26 -11.05 -10.65
C LEU A 152 6.71 -11.41 -10.29
N LEU A 153 7.05 -11.37 -9.01
CA LEU A 153 8.41 -11.64 -8.57
C LEU A 153 8.78 -13.10 -8.66
N GLU A 154 7.84 -14.00 -8.47
CA GLU A 154 8.13 -15.45 -8.48
C GLU A 154 8.06 -16.06 -9.88
N THR A 155 7.23 -15.51 -10.76
CA THR A 155 7.00 -16.11 -12.07
C THR A 155 7.30 -15.20 -13.25
N GLY A 156 7.50 -13.91 -13.00
CA GLY A 156 7.69 -12.93 -14.07
C GLY A 156 6.39 -12.36 -14.59
N GLN A 157 5.25 -12.83 -14.10
CA GLN A 157 3.93 -12.36 -14.56
C GLN A 157 3.05 -12.05 -13.36
N ALA A 158 2.47 -10.87 -13.36
CA ALA A 158 1.50 -10.51 -12.33
C ALA A 158 0.16 -11.17 -12.65
N ILE A 159 -0.65 -11.36 -11.60
CA ILE A 159 -2.01 -11.84 -11.78
C ILE A 159 -2.84 -10.67 -12.33
N VAL A 160 -3.65 -10.93 -13.33
CA VAL A 160 -4.57 -9.93 -13.87
C VAL A 160 -5.92 -10.14 -13.22
N PHE A 161 -6.36 -9.14 -12.46
CA PHE A 161 -7.64 -9.19 -11.78
C PHE A 161 -8.68 -8.44 -12.59
N GLN A 162 -9.83 -9.06 -12.78
CA GLN A 162 -10.95 -8.46 -13.52
C GLN A 162 -12.22 -8.63 -12.71
N LYS A 163 -13.07 -7.61 -12.76
CA LYS A 163 -14.38 -7.66 -12.12
C LYS A 163 -15.45 -7.11 -13.04
#